data_41dde0198801f8a36e715fd4a7ff733d
#
_entry.id   41dde0198801f8a36e715fd4a7ff733d
#
_cell.length_a   1.000
_cell.length_b   1.000
_cell.length_c   1.000
_cell.angle_alpha   90.00
_cell.angle_beta   90.00
_cell.angle_gamma   90.00
#
_symmetry.space_group_name_H-M   'P 1'
#
loop_
_entity.id
_entity.type
_entity.pdbx_description
1 polymer ?
#
loop_
_entity_poly.entity_id
_entity_poly.type
_entity_poly.pdbx_seq_one_letter_code
_entity_poly.pdbx_strand_id
1 'polypeptide(L)'
;MPEYKKKRVRKIARRPKTRERERIKLQENIPMSRSVRNRGQQEEKTVRVIKGKKLEQRRNLKIAAAAALVIAVAACILHYTLPIGIAENIGNLTASLGSGEYPIELYGTETLNSVQRGNYYYVLTDTNFGAYSGSGKKIFTYAHGYAHPVIKTSQTRSLIFDQGGTGLQIYNLSKTTNELTSEQPILTAAISRCGAYA
;
A
#
# COMPACT_ATOMS: atom_id res chain seq x y z
N MET A 1 -24.79 -65.57 28.43
CA MET A 1 -25.15 -64.58 27.42
C MET A 1 -26.65 -64.45 27.34
N PRO A 2 -27.29 -63.35 27.73
CA PRO A 2 -28.72 -63.18 27.53
C PRO A 2 -28.98 -62.24 26.34
N GLU A 3 -29.89 -62.73 25.49
CA GLU A 3 -30.45 -62.08 24.31
C GLU A 3 -31.32 -60.87 24.65
N TYR A 4 -31.05 -59.73 24.05
CA TYR A 4 -31.86 -58.53 24.18
C TYR A 4 -32.97 -58.54 23.13
N LYS A 5 -34.24 -58.80 23.56
CA LYS A 5 -35.46 -58.69 22.76
C LYS A 5 -35.78 -57.22 22.46
N LYS A 6 -35.65 -56.78 21.17
CA LYS A 6 -36.15 -55.49 20.70
C LYS A 6 -37.66 -55.43 20.72
N LYS A 7 -38.23 -54.62 21.63
CA LYS A 7 -39.67 -54.29 21.64
C LYS A 7 -40.00 -53.35 20.49
N ARG A 8 -40.80 -53.85 19.53
CA ARG A 8 -41.38 -52.98 18.46
C ARG A 8 -42.48 -52.09 19.11
N VAL A 9 -42.28 -50.82 19.16
CA VAL A 9 -43.30 -49.82 19.51
C VAL A 9 -44.18 -49.61 18.26
N ARG A 10 -45.41 -50.10 18.31
CA ARG A 10 -46.46 -49.84 17.31
C ARG A 10 -46.91 -48.38 17.46
N LYS A 11 -46.64 -47.49 16.53
CA LYS A 11 -47.25 -46.16 16.42
C LYS A 11 -48.72 -46.35 16.01
N ILE A 12 -49.62 -46.11 16.95
CA ILE A 12 -51.09 -46.04 16.69
C ILE A 12 -51.34 -44.69 16.03
N ALA A 13 -51.52 -44.68 14.71
CA ALA A 13 -51.97 -43.49 13.97
C ALA A 13 -53.46 -43.24 14.34
N ARG A 14 -53.69 -42.23 15.18
CA ARG A 14 -55.06 -41.76 15.47
C ARG A 14 -55.57 -41.03 14.19
N ARG A 15 -56.61 -41.62 13.56
CA ARG A 15 -57.33 -40.95 12.46
C ARG A 15 -58.05 -39.73 13.01
N PRO A 16 -57.94 -38.53 12.41
CA PRO A 16 -58.71 -37.36 12.83
C PRO A 16 -60.19 -37.59 12.59
N LYS A 17 -61.02 -37.25 13.60
CA LYS A 17 -62.46 -37.39 13.54
C LYS A 17 -63.06 -36.54 12.42
N THR A 18 -64.06 -37.02 11.74
CA THR A 18 -64.70 -36.38 10.55
C THR A 18 -65.11 -34.93 10.77
N ARG A 19 -65.54 -34.56 11.99
CA ARG A 19 -65.88 -33.15 12.37
C ARG A 19 -64.71 -32.18 12.32
N GLU A 20 -63.49 -32.62 12.54
CA GLU A 20 -62.29 -31.75 12.45
C GLU A 20 -61.91 -31.47 10.99
N ARG A 21 -62.15 -32.42 10.10
CA ARG A 21 -61.95 -32.24 8.66
C ARG A 21 -62.96 -31.26 8.01
N GLU A 22 -64.20 -31.23 8.50
CA GLU A 22 -65.19 -30.26 8.07
C GLU A 22 -64.88 -28.84 8.58
N ARG A 23 -64.40 -28.70 9.81
CA ARG A 23 -63.93 -27.39 10.32
C ARG A 23 -62.75 -26.83 9.55
N ILE A 24 -61.78 -27.66 9.17
CA ILE A 24 -60.63 -27.26 8.36
C ILE A 24 -61.11 -26.82 6.95
N LYS A 25 -62.04 -27.53 6.33
CA LYS A 25 -62.62 -27.18 5.02
C LYS A 25 -63.44 -25.88 5.06
N LEU A 26 -64.17 -25.63 6.16
CA LEU A 26 -64.90 -24.39 6.37
C LEU A 26 -64.00 -23.17 6.60
N GLN A 27 -62.82 -23.35 7.17
CA GLN A 27 -61.85 -22.28 7.36
C GLN A 27 -61.10 -21.91 6.06
N GLU A 28 -60.98 -22.86 5.13
CA GLU A 28 -60.31 -22.65 3.87
C GLU A 28 -61.15 -21.81 2.87
N ASN A 29 -62.46 -21.76 3.10
CA ASN A 29 -63.41 -21.09 2.19
C ASN A 29 -63.92 -19.74 2.68
N ILE A 30 -63.28 -19.11 3.66
CA ILE A 30 -63.61 -17.73 4.02
C ILE A 30 -63.01 -16.79 2.96
N PRO A 31 -63.88 -16.08 2.17
CA PRO A 31 -63.32 -15.15 1.19
C PRO A 31 -62.61 -14.02 1.91
N MET A 32 -61.29 -14.02 1.88
CA MET A 32 -60.49 -12.90 2.37
C MET A 32 -60.91 -11.62 1.67
N SER A 33 -61.26 -10.60 2.43
CA SER A 33 -61.61 -9.30 1.84
C SER A 33 -60.45 -8.81 0.94
N ARG A 34 -60.79 -8.12 -0.16
CA ARG A 34 -59.80 -7.58 -1.10
C ARG A 34 -58.68 -6.77 -0.40
N SER A 35 -58.99 -6.10 0.70
CA SER A 35 -58.07 -5.27 1.45
C SER A 35 -57.02 -6.13 2.17
N VAL A 36 -57.37 -7.29 2.75
CA VAL A 36 -56.46 -8.19 3.42
C VAL A 36 -55.52 -8.90 2.44
N ARG A 37 -56.07 -9.30 1.27
CA ARG A 37 -55.27 -9.91 0.19
C ARG A 37 -54.23 -8.93 -0.38
N ASN A 38 -54.62 -7.66 -0.57
CA ASN A 38 -53.68 -6.64 -1.05
C ASN A 38 -52.59 -6.32 -0.02
N ARG A 39 -52.89 -6.33 1.29
CA ARG A 39 -51.92 -6.07 2.33
C ARG A 39 -50.90 -7.18 2.42
N GLY A 40 -51.34 -8.47 2.39
CA GLY A 40 -50.42 -9.60 2.37
C GLY A 40 -49.49 -9.62 1.16
N GLN A 41 -50.02 -9.27 -0.02
CA GLN A 41 -49.19 -9.17 -1.22
C GLN A 41 -48.17 -8.01 -1.18
N GLN A 42 -48.52 -6.88 -0.57
CA GLN A 42 -47.58 -5.77 -0.37
C GLN A 42 -46.49 -6.11 0.64
N GLU A 43 -46.83 -6.78 1.76
CA GLU A 43 -45.86 -7.22 2.74
C GLU A 43 -44.89 -8.26 2.16
N GLU A 44 -45.40 -9.20 1.37
CA GLU A 44 -44.54 -10.19 0.71
C GLU A 44 -43.60 -9.57 -0.33
N LYS A 45 -44.06 -8.58 -1.10
CA LYS A 45 -43.22 -7.84 -2.07
C LYS A 45 -42.12 -7.04 -1.34
N THR A 46 -42.47 -6.33 -0.24
CA THR A 46 -41.50 -5.56 0.54
C THR A 46 -40.45 -6.47 1.18
N VAL A 47 -40.83 -7.61 1.75
CA VAL A 47 -39.90 -8.57 2.33
C VAL A 47 -38.96 -9.16 1.28
N ARG A 48 -39.45 -9.47 0.07
CA ARG A 48 -38.63 -9.96 -1.04
C ARG A 48 -37.62 -8.92 -1.50
N VAL A 49 -38.00 -7.65 -1.60
CA VAL A 49 -37.13 -6.53 -1.99
C VAL A 49 -36.06 -6.29 -0.94
N ILE A 50 -36.38 -6.34 0.36
CA ILE A 50 -35.42 -6.17 1.45
C ILE A 50 -34.42 -7.34 1.50
N LYS A 51 -34.89 -8.58 1.29
CA LYS A 51 -34.01 -9.75 1.21
C LYS A 51 -33.08 -9.67 -0.01
N GLY A 52 -33.58 -9.23 -1.15
CA GLY A 52 -32.77 -9.02 -2.36
C GLY A 52 -31.65 -8.00 -2.15
N LYS A 53 -31.98 -6.83 -1.60
CA LYS A 53 -30.98 -5.79 -1.31
C LYS A 53 -29.89 -6.24 -0.32
N LYS A 54 -30.29 -6.98 0.74
CA LYS A 54 -29.31 -7.53 1.70
C LYS A 54 -28.39 -8.59 1.07
N LEU A 55 -28.90 -9.41 0.17
CA LEU A 55 -28.10 -10.40 -0.55
C LEU A 55 -27.12 -9.74 -1.52
N GLU A 56 -27.55 -8.72 -2.24
CA GLU A 56 -26.73 -7.95 -3.16
C GLU A 56 -25.63 -7.18 -2.40
N GLN A 57 -25.98 -6.54 -1.29
CA GLN A 57 -25.03 -5.86 -0.43
C GLN A 57 -23.96 -6.81 0.12
N ARG A 58 -24.36 -8.02 0.56
CA ARG A 58 -23.41 -9.05 1.03
C ARG A 58 -22.52 -9.58 -0.09
N ARG A 59 -23.04 -9.71 -1.32
CA ARG A 59 -22.25 -10.09 -2.49
C ARG A 59 -21.23 -9.01 -2.84
N ASN A 60 -21.63 -7.77 -2.87
CA ASN A 60 -20.75 -6.64 -3.16
C ASN A 60 -19.67 -6.48 -2.07
N LEU A 61 -20.02 -6.71 -0.80
CA LEU A 61 -19.05 -6.71 0.29
C LEU A 61 -18.02 -7.83 0.16
N LYS A 62 -18.44 -9.04 -0.24
CA LYS A 62 -17.51 -10.16 -0.50
C LYS A 62 -16.59 -9.87 -1.69
N ILE A 63 -17.11 -9.27 -2.74
CA ILE A 63 -16.30 -8.87 -3.91
C ILE A 63 -15.30 -7.78 -3.51
N ALA A 64 -15.72 -6.78 -2.75
CA ALA A 64 -14.84 -5.74 -2.25
C ALA A 64 -13.75 -6.30 -1.32
N ALA A 65 -14.10 -7.22 -0.43
CA ALA A 65 -13.14 -7.89 0.45
C ALA A 65 -12.14 -8.75 -0.34
N ALA A 66 -12.60 -9.48 -1.35
CA ALA A 66 -11.73 -10.26 -2.22
C ALA A 66 -10.78 -9.36 -3.03
N ALA A 67 -11.27 -8.25 -3.57
CA ALA A 67 -10.46 -7.26 -4.27
C ALA A 67 -9.40 -6.63 -3.34
N ALA A 68 -9.78 -6.25 -2.12
CA ALA A 68 -8.85 -5.73 -1.12
C ALA A 68 -7.76 -6.75 -0.75
N LEU A 69 -8.12 -8.03 -0.63
CA LEU A 69 -7.17 -9.09 -0.34
C LEU A 69 -6.19 -9.30 -1.51
N VAL A 70 -6.65 -9.27 -2.75
CA VAL A 70 -5.80 -9.36 -3.95
C VAL A 70 -4.83 -8.18 -4.01
N ILE A 71 -5.30 -6.95 -3.73
CA ILE A 71 -4.45 -5.76 -3.67
C ILE A 71 -3.41 -5.88 -2.56
N ALA A 72 -3.79 -6.37 -1.37
CA ALA A 72 -2.86 -6.57 -0.26
C ALA A 72 -1.80 -7.63 -0.58
N VAL A 73 -2.20 -8.74 -1.20
CA VAL A 73 -1.26 -9.79 -1.64
C VAL A 73 -0.32 -9.27 -2.74
N ALA A 74 -0.85 -8.53 -3.71
CA ALA A 74 -0.04 -7.89 -4.74
C ALA A 74 0.96 -6.89 -4.14
N ALA A 75 0.54 -6.08 -3.18
CA ALA A 75 1.41 -5.14 -2.47
C ALA A 75 2.50 -5.87 -1.66
N CYS A 76 2.16 -6.99 -1.00
CA CYS A 76 3.14 -7.83 -0.32
C CYS A 76 4.14 -8.43 -1.32
N ILE A 77 3.67 -9.00 -2.42
CA ILE A 77 4.56 -9.55 -3.45
C ILE A 77 5.47 -8.45 -4.00
N LEU A 78 4.92 -7.28 -4.31
CA LEU A 78 5.70 -6.13 -4.75
C LEU A 78 6.77 -5.74 -3.70
N HIS A 79 6.40 -5.72 -2.43
CA HIS A 79 7.32 -5.36 -1.35
C HIS A 79 8.48 -6.36 -1.18
N TYR A 80 8.20 -7.67 -1.33
CA TYR A 80 9.22 -8.71 -1.14
C TYR A 80 10.01 -9.06 -2.40
N THR A 81 9.42 -8.89 -3.59
CA THR A 81 10.07 -9.28 -4.86
C THR A 81 10.73 -8.12 -5.60
N LEU A 82 10.32 -6.86 -5.30
CA LEU A 82 10.99 -5.72 -5.88
C LEU A 82 12.35 -5.53 -5.23
N PRO A 83 13.43 -5.58 -5.98
CA PRO A 83 14.74 -5.20 -5.46
C PRO A 83 14.65 -3.76 -4.93
N ILE A 84 15.32 -3.50 -3.83
CA ILE A 84 15.37 -2.20 -3.11
C ILE A 84 15.53 -1.01 -4.08
N GLY A 85 16.20 -1.21 -5.20
CA GLY A 85 16.40 -0.20 -6.25
C GLY A 85 15.14 0.31 -6.94
N ILE A 86 14.02 -0.43 -6.97
CA ILE A 86 12.77 0.08 -7.60
C ILE A 86 12.05 1.05 -6.66
N ALA A 87 12.00 0.76 -5.37
CA ALA A 87 11.44 1.69 -4.40
C ALA A 87 12.24 3.01 -4.35
N GLU A 88 13.57 2.92 -4.44
CA GLU A 88 14.45 4.09 -4.58
C GLU A 88 14.18 4.87 -5.87
N ASN A 89 13.99 4.18 -6.99
CA ASN A 89 13.72 4.84 -8.27
C ASN A 89 12.38 5.58 -8.27
N ILE A 90 11.36 5.04 -7.63
CA ILE A 90 10.07 5.72 -7.44
C ILE A 90 10.24 6.95 -6.54
N GLY A 91 10.98 6.81 -5.43
CA GLY A 91 11.31 7.92 -4.54
C GLY A 91 12.09 9.02 -5.26
N ASN A 92 13.07 8.66 -6.07
CA ASN A 92 13.85 9.59 -6.86
C ASN A 92 13.01 10.29 -7.94
N LEU A 93 12.11 9.57 -8.59
CA LEU A 93 11.18 10.14 -9.58
C LEU A 93 10.24 11.16 -8.92
N THR A 94 9.65 10.83 -7.79
CA THR A 94 8.75 11.76 -7.08
C THR A 94 9.50 12.98 -6.55
N ALA A 95 10.73 12.83 -6.07
CA ALA A 95 11.56 13.93 -5.62
C ALA A 95 11.89 14.94 -6.75
N SER A 96 12.00 14.46 -7.99
CA SER A 96 12.29 15.30 -9.16
C SER A 96 11.07 15.95 -9.80
N LEU A 97 9.86 15.53 -9.43
CA LEU A 97 8.62 16.11 -9.96
C LEU A 97 8.39 17.52 -9.43
N GLY A 98 7.98 18.41 -10.31
CA GLY A 98 7.72 19.82 -10.05
C GLY A 98 8.76 20.72 -10.68
N SER A 99 8.44 22.01 -10.77
CA SER A 99 9.31 23.07 -11.25
C SER A 99 9.96 23.77 -10.06
N GLY A 100 11.19 24.24 -10.25
CA GLY A 100 11.86 25.18 -9.38
C GLY A 100 11.87 26.58 -10.00
N GLU A 101 12.53 27.49 -9.33
CA GLU A 101 12.74 28.87 -9.79
C GLU A 101 14.21 29.09 -10.13
N TYR A 102 14.46 29.93 -11.12
CA TYR A 102 15.80 30.39 -11.46
C TYR A 102 15.91 31.89 -11.12
N PRO A 103 17.06 32.38 -10.62
CA PRO A 103 18.30 31.64 -10.37
C PRO A 103 18.21 30.73 -9.14
N ILE A 104 19.01 29.64 -9.15
CA ILE A 104 19.11 28.74 -8.01
C ILE A 104 20.03 29.37 -6.96
N GLU A 105 19.52 29.51 -5.74
CA GLU A 105 20.32 29.93 -4.59
C GLU A 105 21.17 28.77 -4.07
N LEU A 106 22.47 28.95 -4.03
CA LEU A 106 23.41 27.99 -3.45
C LEU A 106 23.77 28.42 -2.03
N TYR A 107 23.86 27.44 -1.14
CA TYR A 107 24.33 27.67 0.23
C TYR A 107 25.83 27.37 0.29
N GLY A 108 26.57 28.27 0.94
CA GLY A 108 28.03 28.23 1.03
C GLY A 108 28.68 29.48 0.44
N THR A 109 29.96 29.63 0.70
CA THR A 109 30.72 30.79 0.24
C THR A 109 31.40 30.53 -1.11
N GLU A 110 31.79 29.27 -1.35
CA GLU A 110 32.52 28.85 -2.56
C GLU A 110 31.96 27.53 -3.10
N THR A 111 31.76 27.46 -4.40
CA THR A 111 31.42 26.21 -5.09
C THR A 111 32.69 25.45 -5.43
N LEU A 112 32.92 24.33 -4.78
CA LEU A 112 34.10 23.50 -4.97
C LEU A 112 33.96 22.57 -6.17
N ASN A 113 32.77 22.04 -6.40
CA ASN A 113 32.52 21.16 -7.54
C ASN A 113 31.03 21.15 -7.92
N SER A 114 30.77 20.95 -9.22
CA SER A 114 29.42 20.70 -9.71
C SER A 114 29.43 19.58 -10.74
N VAL A 115 28.52 18.63 -10.61
CA VAL A 115 28.44 17.47 -11.49
C VAL A 115 27.02 17.28 -11.98
N GLN A 116 26.86 17.23 -13.30
CA GLN A 116 25.58 16.86 -13.90
C GLN A 116 25.51 15.34 -14.15
N ARG A 117 24.42 14.73 -13.77
CA ARG A 117 24.10 13.33 -14.07
C ARG A 117 22.64 13.19 -14.47
N GLY A 118 22.40 12.88 -15.73
CA GLY A 118 21.06 12.89 -16.30
C GLY A 118 20.40 14.25 -16.17
N ASN A 119 19.25 14.32 -15.54
CA ASN A 119 18.49 15.56 -15.30
C ASN A 119 18.76 16.18 -13.91
N TYR A 120 19.88 15.84 -13.27
CA TYR A 120 20.22 16.31 -11.94
C TYR A 120 21.56 17.02 -11.91
N TYR A 121 21.63 18.08 -11.13
CA TYR A 121 22.83 18.83 -10.82
C TYR A 121 23.19 18.62 -9.36
N TYR A 122 24.36 18.09 -9.11
CA TYR A 122 24.93 17.97 -7.78
C TYR A 122 25.93 19.07 -7.58
N VAL A 123 25.76 19.85 -6.53
CA VAL A 123 26.64 20.98 -6.21
C VAL A 123 27.25 20.78 -4.84
N LEU A 124 28.55 20.79 -4.80
CA LEU A 124 29.35 20.75 -3.58
C LEU A 124 29.94 22.13 -3.33
N THR A 125 29.61 22.69 -2.19
CA THR A 125 30.22 23.95 -1.73
C THR A 125 31.17 23.66 -0.56
N ASP A 126 31.79 24.68 -0.04
CA ASP A 126 32.64 24.60 1.15
C ASP A 126 31.91 24.07 2.41
N THR A 127 30.61 24.29 2.52
CA THR A 127 29.84 23.96 3.70
C THR A 127 28.64 23.02 3.43
N ASN A 128 28.21 22.94 2.17
CA ASN A 128 26.98 22.25 1.83
C ASN A 128 27.11 21.36 0.59
N PHE A 129 26.32 20.33 0.57
CA PHE A 129 26.09 19.47 -0.58
C PHE A 129 24.63 19.47 -0.96
N GLY A 130 24.31 19.75 -2.20
CA GLY A 130 22.94 19.85 -2.71
C GLY A 130 22.71 19.14 -4.02
N ALA A 131 21.47 18.74 -4.26
CA ALA A 131 21.01 18.25 -5.53
C ALA A 131 19.81 19.08 -6.02
N TYR A 132 19.81 19.34 -7.31
CA TYR A 132 18.82 20.16 -8.01
C TYR A 132 18.36 19.42 -9.27
N SER A 133 17.10 19.55 -9.63
CA SER A 133 16.59 19.04 -10.90
C SER A 133 16.97 19.96 -12.05
N GLY A 134 16.89 19.46 -13.29
CA GLY A 134 17.05 20.28 -14.49
C GLY A 134 16.01 21.39 -14.66
N SER A 135 14.93 21.36 -13.89
CA SER A 135 13.92 22.43 -13.82
C SER A 135 14.20 23.48 -12.73
N GLY A 136 15.38 23.45 -12.09
CA GLY A 136 15.75 24.40 -11.02
C GLY A 136 15.19 24.03 -9.64
N LYS A 137 14.41 22.95 -9.50
CA LYS A 137 13.87 22.54 -8.20
C LYS A 137 14.99 22.03 -7.31
N LYS A 138 15.10 22.58 -6.10
CA LYS A 138 15.95 22.05 -5.05
C LYS A 138 15.37 20.74 -4.54
N ILE A 139 16.14 19.65 -4.62
CA ILE A 139 15.75 18.32 -4.18
C ILE A 139 16.14 18.13 -2.72
N PHE A 140 17.42 18.39 -2.42
CA PHE A 140 17.93 18.45 -1.06
C PHE A 140 19.13 19.37 -0.95
N THR A 141 19.44 19.79 0.26
CA THR A 141 20.70 20.43 0.64
C THR A 141 21.03 20.01 2.06
N TYR A 142 22.24 19.53 2.27
CA TYR A 142 22.76 19.11 3.58
C TYR A 142 24.08 19.80 3.86
N ALA A 143 24.26 20.24 5.09
CA ALA A 143 25.55 20.70 5.54
C ALA A 143 26.47 19.50 5.80
N HIS A 144 27.72 19.58 5.39
CA HIS A 144 28.78 18.64 5.75
C HIS A 144 29.82 19.34 6.61
N GLY A 145 30.44 18.71 7.51
CA GLY A 145 31.52 19.30 8.34
C GLY A 145 32.91 18.93 7.86
N TYR A 146 33.11 18.72 6.55
CA TYR A 146 34.34 18.23 5.97
C TYR A 146 35.30 19.38 5.65
N ALA A 147 36.59 19.17 5.94
CA ALA A 147 37.65 20.15 5.65
C ALA A 147 38.04 20.12 4.16
N HIS A 148 38.07 18.95 3.55
CA HIS A 148 38.43 18.77 2.14
C HIS A 148 37.39 17.87 1.47
N PRO A 149 36.16 18.36 1.27
CA PRO A 149 35.08 17.55 0.73
C PRO A 149 35.31 17.25 -0.76
N VAL A 150 35.14 15.97 -1.10
CA VAL A 150 35.21 15.49 -2.49
C VAL A 150 33.93 14.76 -2.82
N ILE A 151 33.38 15.02 -4.00
CA ILE A 151 32.16 14.36 -4.50
C ILE A 151 32.51 13.29 -5.54
N LYS A 152 31.83 12.15 -5.45
CA LYS A 152 31.73 11.14 -6.50
C LYS A 152 30.26 10.84 -6.74
N THR A 153 29.89 10.74 -8.01
CA THR A 153 28.48 10.52 -8.41
C THR A 153 28.32 9.30 -9.26
N SER A 154 27.25 8.57 -9.05
CA SER A 154 26.73 7.58 -9.97
C SER A 154 25.42 8.09 -10.59
N GLN A 155 24.63 7.22 -11.21
CA GLN A 155 23.43 7.65 -11.94
C GLN A 155 22.35 8.28 -11.02
N THR A 156 22.14 7.72 -9.83
CA THR A 156 21.10 8.15 -8.89
C THR A 156 21.61 8.35 -7.47
N ARG A 157 22.89 8.07 -7.24
CA ARG A 157 23.54 8.21 -5.94
C ARG A 157 24.77 9.07 -6.03
N SER A 158 25.05 9.77 -4.96
CA SER A 158 26.26 10.54 -4.77
C SER A 158 26.91 10.18 -3.45
N LEU A 159 28.20 10.27 -3.41
CA LEU A 159 29.02 10.04 -2.26
C LEU A 159 29.87 11.28 -2.05
N ILE A 160 29.90 11.82 -0.84
CA ILE A 160 30.85 12.83 -0.43
C ILE A 160 31.73 12.26 0.68
N PHE A 161 32.98 12.60 0.67
CA PHE A 161 33.94 12.20 1.71
C PHE A 161 34.94 13.31 1.98
N ASP A 162 35.47 13.29 3.18
CA ASP A 162 36.56 14.19 3.57
C ASP A 162 37.90 13.58 3.15
N GLN A 163 38.54 14.16 2.19
CA GLN A 163 39.83 13.68 1.70
C GLN A 163 40.95 13.98 2.73
N GLY A 164 41.56 12.93 3.26
CA GLY A 164 42.47 13.01 4.39
C GLY A 164 41.79 12.97 5.75
N GLY A 165 40.46 13.05 5.79
CA GLY A 165 39.65 12.81 6.97
C GLY A 165 39.08 11.40 6.99
N THR A 166 38.13 11.15 7.90
CA THR A 166 37.54 9.81 8.10
C THR A 166 36.04 9.75 7.75
N GLY A 167 35.40 10.88 7.49
CA GLY A 167 33.95 10.97 7.25
C GLY A 167 33.57 10.67 5.79
N LEU A 168 32.51 9.91 5.61
CA LEU A 168 31.93 9.60 4.30
C LEU A 168 30.40 9.54 4.42
N GLN A 169 29.71 10.17 3.49
CA GLN A 169 28.24 10.18 3.43
C GLN A 169 27.76 9.81 2.02
N ILE A 170 26.73 8.96 1.98
CA ILE A 170 26.11 8.49 0.74
C ILE A 170 24.69 9.03 0.68
N TYR A 171 24.35 9.59 -0.45
CA TYR A 171 23.05 10.18 -0.73
C TYR A 171 22.38 9.51 -1.92
N ASN A 172 21.08 9.31 -1.83
CA ASN A 172 20.23 9.16 -3.00
C ASN A 172 19.44 10.47 -3.20
N LEU A 173 18.65 10.57 -4.26
CA LEU A 173 17.87 11.79 -4.56
C LEU A 173 16.76 12.09 -3.55
N SER A 174 16.42 11.17 -2.68
CA SER A 174 15.33 11.37 -1.71
C SER A 174 15.84 11.65 -0.29
N LYS A 175 17.00 11.15 0.06
CA LYS A 175 17.55 11.26 1.43
C LYS A 175 19.02 10.84 1.51
N THR A 176 19.66 11.19 2.63
CA THR A 176 20.91 10.56 3.06
C THR A 176 20.64 9.07 3.27
N THR A 177 21.46 8.21 2.66
CA THR A 177 21.30 6.77 2.76
C THR A 177 22.13 6.19 3.90
N ASN A 178 23.41 6.59 3.96
CA ASN A 178 24.35 6.12 4.96
C ASN A 178 25.34 7.24 5.31
N GLU A 179 25.74 7.26 6.57
CA GLU A 179 26.87 8.03 7.08
C GLU A 179 27.84 7.05 7.73
N LEU A 180 29.09 7.14 7.34
CA LEU A 180 30.13 6.19 7.71
C LEU A 180 31.37 6.95 8.18
N THR A 181 32.05 6.36 9.14
CA THR A 181 33.35 6.84 9.60
C THR A 181 34.36 5.73 9.38
N SER A 182 35.43 6.05 8.64
CA SER A 182 36.53 5.13 8.43
C SER A 182 37.47 5.13 9.65
N GLU A 183 38.09 4.00 9.93
CA GLU A 183 39.18 3.93 10.96
C GLU A 183 40.45 4.63 10.50
N GLN A 184 40.62 4.80 9.21
CA GLN A 184 41.81 5.42 8.63
C GLN A 184 41.41 6.58 7.72
N PRO A 185 42.33 7.55 7.50
CA PRO A 185 42.05 8.65 6.57
C PRO A 185 41.73 8.17 5.16
N ILE A 186 40.65 8.71 4.59
CA ILE A 186 40.16 8.38 3.25
C ILE A 186 40.95 9.18 2.21
N LEU A 187 41.71 8.50 1.40
CA LEU A 187 42.46 9.14 0.32
C LEU A 187 41.62 9.29 -0.95
N THR A 188 40.81 8.29 -1.24
CA THR A 188 39.90 8.28 -2.40
C THR A 188 38.71 7.36 -2.09
N ALA A 189 37.61 7.61 -2.79
CA ALA A 189 36.45 6.74 -2.74
C ALA A 189 35.78 6.65 -4.11
N ALA A 190 35.06 5.58 -4.35
CA ALA A 190 34.31 5.37 -5.57
C ALA A 190 32.92 4.86 -5.27
N ILE A 191 31.95 5.15 -6.13
CA ILE A 191 30.58 4.64 -6.03
C ILE A 191 30.15 4.03 -7.37
N SER A 192 29.68 2.80 -7.31
CA SER A 192 29.20 2.08 -8.48
C SER A 192 27.78 2.51 -8.87
N ARG A 193 27.34 2.10 -10.03
CA ARG A 193 25.97 2.35 -10.52
C ARG A 193 24.90 1.71 -9.62
N CYS A 194 25.16 0.56 -9.04
CA CYS A 194 24.26 -0.11 -8.11
C CYS A 194 24.35 0.40 -6.66
N GLY A 195 25.24 1.38 -6.42
CA GLY A 195 25.41 1.99 -5.10
C GLY A 195 26.40 1.27 -4.19
N ALA A 196 27.13 0.27 -4.67
CA ALA A 196 28.27 -0.25 -3.95
C ALA A 196 29.39 0.81 -3.97
N TYR A 197 30.10 0.92 -2.87
CA TYR A 197 31.18 1.90 -2.68
C TYR A 197 32.44 1.21 -2.17
N ALA A 198 33.56 1.81 -2.45
CA ALA A 198 34.89 1.39 -2.01
C ALA A 198 35.75 2.63 -1.74
#